data_87677a1985d3cce5a137a86a9805aa0f
#
_entry.id   87677a1985d3cce5a137a86a9805aa0f
#
_cell.length_a   1.000
_cell.length_b   1.000
_cell.length_c   1.000
_cell.angle_alpha   90.00
_cell.angle_beta   90.00
_cell.angle_gamma   90.00
#
_symmetry.space_group_name_H-M   'P 1'
#
loop_
_entity.id
_entity.type
_entity.pdbx_description
1 polymer ?
#
loop_
_entity_poly.entity_id
_entity_poly.type
_entity_poly.pdbx_seq_one_letter_code
_entity_poly.pdbx_strand_id
1 'polypeptide(L)'
;LHLCDRRQRQMCIRDRSKIGVLVKGSNYLEAVAEMTTIVFDKTGTLTKGEFKVTDVITENSSKEELIELAALGEGYSNHPIANSIREAYGKELDLNRVTNTEEIAGHGIKAVIDGKTVLLGNEKLMKSESIFYTPCKSMGTVVYMACNGVFEGAVVISDTIKDGAKEAIHDMKPVSYTHLRAHETRRHL
;
A
#
# COMPACT_ATOMS: atom_id res chain seq x y z
N LEU A 1 -24.08 6.23 -37.93
CA LEU A 1 -22.64 5.98 -37.80
C LEU A 1 -21.89 7.04 -38.61
N HIS A 2 -21.56 8.18 -37.95
CA HIS A 2 -20.80 9.22 -38.58
C HIS A 2 -19.34 8.80 -38.70
N LEU A 3 -18.90 8.56 -39.92
CA LEU A 3 -17.51 8.50 -40.35
C LEU A 3 -16.84 9.83 -39.95
N CYS A 4 -16.17 9.88 -38.83
CA CYS A 4 -15.29 11.00 -38.51
C CYS A 4 -14.27 11.15 -39.64
N ASP A 5 -14.25 12.33 -40.28
CA ASP A 5 -13.32 12.66 -41.36
C ASP A 5 -11.87 12.46 -40.87
N ARG A 6 -10.98 12.09 -41.78
CA ARG A 6 -9.54 11.86 -41.49
C ARG A 6 -8.90 12.99 -40.68
N ARG A 7 -9.29 14.22 -40.94
CA ARG A 7 -8.82 15.42 -40.24
C ARG A 7 -9.30 15.46 -38.79
N GLN A 8 -10.55 15.09 -38.50
CA GLN A 8 -11.10 15.02 -37.15
C GLN A 8 -10.42 13.91 -36.33
N ARG A 9 -10.13 12.77 -36.96
CA ARG A 9 -9.40 11.65 -36.29
C ARG A 9 -7.99 12.05 -35.88
N GLN A 10 -7.26 12.75 -36.78
CA GLN A 10 -5.91 13.26 -36.44
C GLN A 10 -5.96 14.35 -35.36
N MET A 11 -6.98 15.18 -35.34
CA MET A 11 -7.19 16.21 -34.33
C MET A 11 -7.50 15.58 -32.97
N CYS A 12 -8.34 14.55 -32.88
CA CYS A 12 -8.62 13.80 -31.67
C CYS A 12 -7.36 13.10 -31.09
N ILE A 13 -6.53 12.51 -31.95
CA ILE A 13 -5.25 11.89 -31.54
C ILE A 13 -4.30 12.95 -30.98
N ARG A 14 -4.19 14.09 -31.64
CA ARG A 14 -3.32 15.21 -31.24
C ARG A 14 -3.77 15.85 -29.93
N ASP A 15 -5.07 16.00 -29.72
CA ASP A 15 -5.60 16.61 -28.50
C ASP A 15 -5.45 15.66 -27.29
N ARG A 16 -5.57 14.34 -27.50
CA ARG A 16 -5.31 13.34 -26.45
C ARG A 16 -3.84 13.31 -26.03
N SER A 17 -2.89 13.50 -26.96
CA SER A 17 -1.47 13.56 -26.59
C SER A 17 -1.11 14.78 -25.74
N LYS A 18 -1.87 15.88 -25.83
CA LYS A 18 -1.68 17.05 -24.95
C LYS A 18 -2.02 16.77 -23.47
N ILE A 19 -2.90 15.79 -23.21
CA ILE A 19 -3.26 15.35 -21.85
C ILE A 19 -2.49 14.10 -21.41
N GLY A 20 -1.38 13.77 -22.10
CA GLY A 20 -0.50 12.67 -21.73
C GLY A 20 -0.95 11.28 -22.22
N VAL A 21 -1.97 11.19 -23.10
CA VAL A 21 -2.45 9.92 -23.65
C VAL A 21 -1.93 9.71 -25.07
N LEU A 22 -1.08 8.71 -25.26
CA LEU A 22 -0.59 8.32 -26.58
C LEU A 22 -1.53 7.30 -27.22
N VAL A 23 -2.27 7.73 -28.27
CA VAL A 23 -3.16 6.87 -29.04
C VAL A 23 -2.44 6.40 -30.30
N LYS A 24 -2.23 5.08 -30.46
CA LYS A 24 -1.47 4.48 -31.57
C LYS A 24 -2.25 4.37 -32.89
N GLY A 25 -3.52 4.73 -32.90
CA GLY A 25 -4.37 4.70 -34.10
C GLY A 25 -5.82 5.03 -33.80
N SER A 26 -6.59 5.44 -34.81
CA SER A 26 -8.01 5.82 -34.67
C SER A 26 -8.92 4.67 -34.27
N ASN A 27 -8.57 3.45 -34.66
CA ASN A 27 -9.28 2.22 -34.28
C ASN A 27 -9.29 2.01 -32.75
N TYR A 28 -8.25 2.45 -32.04
CA TYR A 28 -8.23 2.38 -30.58
C TYR A 28 -9.18 3.37 -29.91
N LEU A 29 -9.42 4.54 -30.52
CA LEU A 29 -10.43 5.49 -30.04
C LEU A 29 -11.85 4.94 -30.21
N GLU A 30 -12.11 4.26 -31.33
CA GLU A 30 -13.39 3.59 -31.58
C GLU A 30 -13.61 2.45 -30.57
N ALA A 31 -12.60 1.61 -30.36
CA ALA A 31 -12.64 0.52 -29.37
C ALA A 31 -12.87 1.03 -27.93
N VAL A 32 -12.26 2.17 -27.56
CA VAL A 32 -12.51 2.80 -26.26
C VAL A 32 -13.94 3.32 -26.14
N ALA A 33 -14.51 3.84 -27.23
CA ALA A 33 -15.89 4.34 -27.24
C ALA A 33 -16.94 3.21 -27.14
N GLU A 34 -16.60 1.99 -27.60
CA GLU A 34 -17.47 0.81 -27.55
C GLU A 34 -17.25 -0.08 -26.33
N MET A 35 -16.29 0.29 -25.47
CA MET A 35 -15.93 -0.52 -24.33
C MET A 35 -17.07 -0.57 -23.29
N THR A 36 -17.39 -1.79 -22.85
CA THR A 36 -18.44 -2.04 -21.85
C THR A 36 -17.88 -2.36 -20.47
N THR A 37 -16.60 -2.70 -20.38
CA THR A 37 -15.95 -3.11 -19.14
C THR A 37 -14.54 -2.54 -19.07
N ILE A 38 -14.18 -1.96 -17.93
CA ILE A 38 -12.84 -1.47 -17.63
C ILE A 38 -12.31 -2.22 -16.42
N VAL A 39 -11.10 -2.75 -16.53
CA VAL A 39 -10.38 -3.38 -15.44
C VAL A 39 -9.19 -2.52 -15.08
N PHE A 40 -9.14 -2.06 -13.83
CA PHE A 40 -8.02 -1.26 -13.32
C PHE A 40 -7.09 -2.11 -12.47
N ASP A 41 -5.80 -1.95 -12.69
CA ASP A 41 -4.82 -2.33 -11.68
C ASP A 41 -4.88 -1.32 -10.52
N LYS A 42 -4.69 -1.81 -9.30
CA LYS A 42 -4.75 -0.96 -8.10
C LYS A 42 -3.47 -0.15 -7.94
N THR A 43 -2.35 -0.87 -7.81
CA THR A 43 -1.07 -0.27 -7.38
C THR A 43 -0.40 0.50 -8.52
N GLY A 44 -0.10 1.78 -8.28
CA GLY A 44 0.51 2.65 -9.29
C GLY A 44 -0.48 3.21 -10.34
N THR A 45 -1.68 2.62 -10.49
CA THR A 45 -2.73 3.09 -11.39
C THR A 45 -3.77 3.94 -10.64
N LEU A 46 -4.51 3.35 -9.72
CA LEU A 46 -5.47 4.06 -8.87
C LEU A 46 -4.81 4.66 -7.63
N THR A 47 -3.69 4.10 -7.21
CA THR A 47 -2.87 4.54 -6.09
C THR A 47 -1.54 5.09 -6.59
N LYS A 48 -0.84 5.83 -5.72
CA LYS A 48 0.46 6.45 -6.03
C LYS A 48 1.62 5.45 -6.00
N GLY A 49 1.42 4.26 -5.42
CA GLY A 49 2.49 3.30 -5.11
C GLY A 49 3.29 3.71 -3.88
N GLU A 50 2.78 4.67 -3.11
CA GLU A 50 3.38 5.18 -1.89
C GLU A 50 2.63 4.62 -0.69
N PHE A 51 3.32 3.84 0.10
CA PHE A 51 2.77 3.29 1.34
C PHE A 51 2.83 4.34 2.45
N LYS A 52 1.73 4.50 3.19
CA LYS A 52 1.68 5.38 4.36
C LYS A 52 0.98 4.69 5.51
N VAL A 53 1.42 4.99 6.72
CA VAL A 53 0.70 4.60 7.95
C VAL A 53 -0.62 5.35 7.95
N THR A 54 -1.72 4.62 7.93
CA THR A 54 -3.08 5.17 7.90
C THR A 54 -3.78 5.05 9.24
N ASP A 55 -3.39 4.08 10.06
CA ASP A 55 -3.92 3.94 11.42
C ASP A 55 -2.90 3.24 12.34
N VAL A 56 -3.02 3.51 13.64
CA VAL A 56 -2.23 2.89 14.71
C VAL A 56 -3.18 2.46 15.81
N ILE A 57 -3.32 1.15 15.94
CA ILE A 57 -4.19 0.50 16.91
C ILE A 57 -3.33 0.06 18.10
N THR A 58 -3.62 0.55 19.28
CA THR A 58 -2.86 0.24 20.50
C THR A 58 -3.73 -0.51 21.47
N GLU A 59 -3.12 -1.43 22.20
CA GLU A 59 -3.76 -2.19 23.27
C GLU A 59 -3.15 -1.86 24.64
N ASN A 60 -1.83 -1.93 24.77
CA ASN A 60 -1.12 -1.76 26.04
C ASN A 60 -0.10 -0.61 26.05
N SER A 61 0.16 0.04 24.91
CA SER A 61 1.12 1.15 24.77
C SER A 61 0.49 2.40 24.19
N SER A 62 1.20 3.53 24.24
CA SER A 62 0.80 4.74 23.52
C SER A 62 1.06 4.61 22.01
N LYS A 63 0.36 5.41 21.18
CA LYS A 63 0.59 5.41 19.72
C LYS A 63 2.02 5.83 19.37
N GLU A 64 2.55 6.80 20.09
CA GLU A 64 3.90 7.33 19.92
C GLU A 64 4.95 6.25 20.22
N GLU A 65 4.79 5.53 21.32
CA GLU A 65 5.71 4.47 21.74
C GLU A 65 5.65 3.28 20.76
N LEU A 66 4.45 2.91 20.29
CA LEU A 66 4.28 1.83 19.33
C LEU A 66 4.95 2.16 17.99
N ILE A 67 4.77 3.38 17.47
CA ILE A 67 5.42 3.82 16.23
C ILE A 67 6.94 3.91 16.42
N GLU A 68 7.44 4.38 17.56
CA GLU A 68 8.87 4.47 17.86
C GLU A 68 9.52 3.09 17.85
N LEU A 69 8.95 2.13 18.58
CA LEU A 69 9.47 0.76 18.63
C LEU A 69 9.38 0.07 17.27
N ALA A 70 8.29 0.30 16.52
CA ALA A 70 8.16 -0.21 15.16
C ALA A 70 9.22 0.39 14.22
N ALA A 71 9.48 1.69 14.31
CA ALA A 71 10.48 2.37 13.49
C ALA A 71 11.92 1.92 13.84
N LEU A 72 12.20 1.68 15.11
CA LEU A 72 13.50 1.13 15.57
C LEU A 72 13.70 -0.30 15.08
N GLY A 73 12.69 -1.16 15.21
CA GLY A 73 12.75 -2.56 14.77
C GLY A 73 12.95 -2.69 13.25
N GLU A 74 12.33 -1.82 12.48
CA GLU A 74 12.47 -1.72 11.01
C GLU A 74 13.63 -0.81 10.57
N GLY A 75 14.45 -0.34 11.50
CA GLY A 75 15.48 0.67 11.26
C GLY A 75 16.51 0.28 10.20
N TYR A 76 16.83 -1.00 10.09
CA TYR A 76 17.78 -1.55 9.09
C TYR A 76 17.11 -2.09 7.83
N SER A 77 15.79 -2.14 7.77
CA SER A 77 15.04 -2.65 6.61
C SER A 77 14.89 -1.59 5.52
N ASN A 78 15.10 -1.99 4.26
CA ASN A 78 14.86 -1.14 3.09
C ASN A 78 13.47 -1.39 2.47
N HIS A 79 12.62 -2.16 3.12
CA HIS A 79 11.28 -2.46 2.63
C HIS A 79 10.41 -1.19 2.59
N PRO A 80 9.53 -1.00 1.57
CA PRO A 80 8.64 0.17 1.51
C PRO A 80 7.77 0.38 2.75
N ILE A 81 7.36 -0.71 3.41
CA ILE A 81 6.62 -0.69 4.68
C ILE A 81 7.48 -0.08 5.80
N ALA A 82 8.74 -0.49 5.91
CA ALA A 82 9.68 0.06 6.88
C ALA A 82 9.89 1.57 6.69
N ASN A 83 10.02 2.00 5.43
CA ASN A 83 10.14 3.42 5.10
C ASN A 83 8.91 4.21 5.57
N SER A 84 7.69 3.68 5.33
CA SER A 84 6.45 4.34 5.74
C SER A 84 6.30 4.44 7.26
N ILE A 85 6.78 3.46 8.02
CA ILE A 85 6.79 3.50 9.48
C ILE A 85 7.78 4.56 9.98
N ARG A 86 9.00 4.62 9.40
CA ARG A 86 9.99 5.64 9.74
C ARG A 86 9.52 7.05 9.42
N GLU A 87 8.86 7.25 8.27
CA GLU A 87 8.24 8.54 7.92
C GLU A 87 7.14 8.94 8.90
N ALA A 88 6.31 7.98 9.34
CA ALA A 88 5.27 8.23 10.32
C ALA A 88 5.82 8.61 11.69
N TYR A 89 6.96 8.04 12.09
CA TYR A 89 7.65 8.44 13.31
C TYR A 89 8.21 9.87 13.21
N GLY A 90 8.77 10.25 12.05
CA GLY A 90 9.15 11.63 11.73
C GLY A 90 10.28 12.23 12.58
N LYS A 91 10.95 11.45 13.41
CA LYS A 91 12.08 11.87 14.24
C LYS A 91 13.32 11.06 13.89
N GLU A 92 14.48 11.57 14.31
CA GLU A 92 15.75 10.85 14.17
C GLU A 92 15.74 9.59 15.05
N LEU A 93 16.14 8.45 14.45
CA LEU A 93 16.17 7.16 15.13
C LEU A 93 17.55 6.92 15.74
N ASP A 94 17.60 6.68 17.05
CA ASP A 94 18.81 6.20 17.72
C ASP A 94 18.93 4.68 17.58
N LEU A 95 19.55 4.24 16.48
CA LEU A 95 19.75 2.82 16.19
C LEU A 95 20.70 2.12 17.16
N ASN A 96 21.44 2.85 18.03
CA ASN A 96 22.27 2.22 19.07
C ASN A 96 21.42 1.50 20.14
N ARG A 97 20.14 1.83 20.23
CA ARG A 97 19.17 1.14 21.11
C ARG A 97 18.83 -0.27 20.62
N VAL A 98 19.10 -0.56 19.34
CA VAL A 98 18.83 -1.86 18.71
C VAL A 98 20.11 -2.71 18.79
N THR A 99 20.10 -3.75 19.62
CA THR A 99 21.27 -4.60 19.84
C THR A 99 21.30 -5.84 18.96
N ASN A 100 20.15 -6.32 18.50
CA ASN A 100 20.03 -7.45 17.60
C ASN A 100 18.78 -7.31 16.73
N THR A 101 18.88 -7.77 15.47
CA THR A 101 17.76 -7.81 14.53
C THR A 101 17.86 -9.08 13.71
N GLU A 102 16.78 -9.84 13.67
CA GLU A 102 16.64 -11.08 12.90
C GLU A 102 15.40 -10.99 12.02
N GLU A 103 15.57 -11.12 10.71
CA GLU A 103 14.47 -11.18 9.77
C GLU A 103 13.97 -12.63 9.64
N ILE A 104 12.70 -12.85 9.90
CA ILE A 104 12.03 -14.15 9.78
C ILE A 104 11.27 -14.14 8.45
N ALA A 105 11.81 -14.84 7.45
CA ALA A 105 11.32 -14.83 6.08
C ALA A 105 9.81 -15.10 5.99
N GLY A 106 9.08 -14.16 5.37
CA GLY A 106 7.62 -14.23 5.18
C GLY A 106 6.78 -14.05 6.45
N HIS A 107 7.39 -13.72 7.59
CA HIS A 107 6.71 -13.53 8.87
C HIS A 107 6.90 -12.11 9.41
N GLY A 108 8.13 -11.58 9.40
CA GLY A 108 8.46 -10.26 9.94
C GLY A 108 9.84 -10.21 10.55
N ILE A 109 10.01 -9.39 11.58
CA ILE A 109 11.28 -9.09 12.23
C ILE A 109 11.17 -9.33 13.73
N LYS A 110 12.24 -9.90 14.29
CA LYS A 110 12.50 -9.99 15.73
C LYS A 110 13.69 -9.12 16.06
N ALA A 111 13.49 -8.12 16.91
CA ALA A 111 14.52 -7.18 17.31
C ALA A 111 14.68 -7.14 18.83
N VAL A 112 15.87 -6.80 19.31
CA VAL A 112 16.11 -6.50 20.73
C VAL A 112 16.38 -5.00 20.85
N ILE A 113 15.46 -4.29 21.49
CA ILE A 113 15.46 -2.82 21.65
C ILE A 113 15.43 -2.51 23.14
N ASP A 114 16.45 -1.81 23.64
CA ASP A 114 16.61 -1.48 25.07
C ASP A 114 16.49 -2.71 25.98
N GLY A 115 17.02 -3.87 25.55
CA GLY A 115 16.94 -5.13 26.26
C GLY A 115 15.58 -5.85 26.21
N LYS A 116 14.58 -5.28 25.52
CA LYS A 116 13.27 -5.88 25.31
C LYS A 116 13.22 -6.59 23.95
N THR A 117 12.62 -7.77 23.91
CA THR A 117 12.36 -8.47 22.63
C THR A 117 11.12 -7.91 21.99
N VAL A 118 11.27 -7.30 20.82
CA VAL A 118 10.19 -6.73 20.02
C VAL A 118 9.98 -7.58 18.77
N LEU A 119 8.74 -7.97 18.52
CA LEU A 119 8.32 -8.71 17.33
C LEU A 119 7.45 -7.80 16.47
N LEU A 120 7.80 -7.70 15.20
CA LEU A 120 7.08 -6.89 14.20
C LEU A 120 6.78 -7.77 12.99
N GLY A 121 5.52 -7.94 12.62
CA GLY A 121 5.21 -8.76 11.46
C GLY A 121 3.73 -9.05 11.27
N ASN A 122 3.46 -10.07 10.46
CA ASN A 122 2.10 -10.48 10.12
C ASN A 122 1.50 -11.43 11.17
N GLU A 123 0.24 -11.84 10.95
CA GLU A 123 -0.45 -12.80 11.84
C GLU A 123 0.30 -14.13 12.01
N LYS A 124 1.07 -14.56 11.00
CA LYS A 124 1.82 -15.82 11.07
C LYS A 124 2.91 -15.73 12.13
N LEU A 125 3.58 -14.56 12.24
CA LEU A 125 4.58 -14.32 13.29
C LEU A 125 3.95 -14.40 14.67
N MET A 126 2.81 -13.75 14.88
CA MET A 126 2.11 -13.79 16.18
C MET A 126 1.72 -15.22 16.57
N LYS A 127 1.22 -16.00 15.60
CA LYS A 127 0.85 -17.41 15.81
C LYS A 127 2.04 -18.32 16.09
N SER A 128 3.16 -18.14 15.36
CA SER A 128 4.37 -18.97 15.56
C SER A 128 5.03 -18.74 16.92
N GLU A 129 4.94 -17.51 17.43
CA GLU A 129 5.47 -17.13 18.74
C GLU A 129 4.41 -17.30 19.86
N SER A 130 3.24 -17.88 19.55
CA SER A 130 2.14 -18.13 20.49
C SER A 130 1.64 -16.88 21.21
N ILE A 131 1.66 -15.74 20.51
CA ILE A 131 1.19 -14.46 21.06
C ILE A 131 -0.30 -14.33 20.80
N PHE A 132 -1.02 -14.01 21.87
CA PHE A 132 -2.44 -13.68 21.77
C PHE A 132 -2.58 -12.27 21.23
N TYR A 133 -3.28 -12.08 20.10
CA TYR A 133 -3.44 -10.79 19.43
C TYR A 133 -4.88 -10.58 18.98
N THR A 134 -5.27 -9.32 18.85
CA THR A 134 -6.57 -8.93 18.32
C THR A 134 -6.48 -8.74 16.80
N PRO A 135 -7.18 -9.56 15.98
CA PRO A 135 -7.14 -9.42 14.53
C PRO A 135 -7.71 -8.08 14.06
N CYS A 136 -6.93 -7.36 13.27
CA CYS A 136 -7.35 -6.09 12.67
C CYS A 136 -8.01 -6.33 11.29
N LYS A 137 -9.26 -5.86 11.11
CA LYS A 137 -10.00 -5.93 9.84
C LYS A 137 -9.84 -4.66 9.02
N SER A 138 -8.62 -4.19 8.82
CA SER A 138 -8.35 -3.00 8.01
C SER A 138 -8.06 -3.33 6.56
N MET A 139 -8.39 -2.40 5.65
CA MET A 139 -8.02 -2.48 4.24
C MET A 139 -6.57 -1.97 4.08
N GLY A 140 -5.61 -2.85 4.22
CA GLY A 140 -4.19 -2.51 4.08
C GLY A 140 -3.29 -3.64 4.58
N THR A 141 -1.99 -3.39 4.58
CA THR A 141 -1.02 -4.26 5.23
C THR A 141 -1.01 -3.94 6.71
N VAL A 142 -1.22 -4.96 7.54
CA VAL A 142 -1.21 -4.82 9.00
C VAL A 142 0.09 -5.40 9.52
N VAL A 143 0.85 -4.58 10.23
CA VAL A 143 2.05 -4.99 10.97
C VAL A 143 1.69 -5.05 12.45
N TYR A 144 1.59 -6.25 12.99
CA TYR A 144 1.36 -6.52 14.41
C TYR A 144 2.64 -6.37 15.19
N MET A 145 2.54 -5.83 16.40
CA MET A 145 3.67 -5.66 17.30
C MET A 145 3.44 -6.33 18.65
N ALA A 146 4.45 -7.03 19.11
CA ALA A 146 4.49 -7.56 20.46
C ALA A 146 5.83 -7.25 21.15
N CYS A 147 5.80 -7.01 22.45
CA CYS A 147 6.97 -6.73 23.28
C CYS A 147 7.02 -7.73 24.43
N ASN A 148 8.16 -8.41 24.57
CA ASN A 148 8.37 -9.46 25.61
C ASN A 148 7.23 -10.50 25.68
N GLY A 149 6.67 -10.89 24.52
CA GLY A 149 5.59 -11.86 24.44
C GLY A 149 4.18 -11.31 24.69
N VAL A 150 4.04 -10.01 24.93
CA VAL A 150 2.74 -9.34 25.11
C VAL A 150 2.42 -8.53 23.85
N PHE A 151 1.19 -8.67 23.37
CA PHE A 151 0.70 -7.90 22.23
C PHE A 151 0.52 -6.43 22.62
N GLU A 152 1.13 -5.52 21.85
CA GLU A 152 1.09 -4.08 22.10
C GLU A 152 0.13 -3.36 21.17
N GLY A 153 -0.02 -3.87 19.94
CA GLY A 153 -0.91 -3.26 18.96
C GLY A 153 -0.53 -3.58 17.52
N ALA A 154 -1.06 -2.78 16.60
CA ALA A 154 -0.84 -2.96 15.17
C ALA A 154 -0.72 -1.63 14.44
N VAL A 155 0.14 -1.58 13.42
CA VAL A 155 0.27 -0.46 12.49
C VAL A 155 -0.37 -0.86 11.18
N VAL A 156 -1.32 -0.05 10.71
CA VAL A 156 -2.00 -0.25 9.43
C VAL A 156 -1.36 0.63 8.37
N ILE A 157 -0.94 0.02 7.28
CA ILE A 157 -0.25 0.68 6.18
C ILE A 157 -1.02 0.46 4.90
N SER A 158 -1.35 1.54 4.21
CA SER A 158 -2.09 1.51 2.96
C SER A 158 -1.40 2.31 1.87
N ASP A 159 -1.61 1.89 0.63
CA ASP A 159 -1.18 2.64 -0.53
C ASP A 159 -2.08 3.86 -0.72
N THR A 160 -1.48 5.02 -0.99
CA THR A 160 -2.20 6.29 -1.12
C THR A 160 -2.95 6.35 -2.45
N ILE A 161 -4.24 6.64 -2.40
CA ILE A 161 -5.08 6.82 -3.59
C ILE A 161 -4.64 8.11 -4.31
N LYS A 162 -4.53 8.06 -5.64
CA LYS A 162 -4.24 9.25 -6.46
C LYS A 162 -5.37 10.27 -6.38
N ASP A 163 -4.98 11.54 -6.38
CA ASP A 163 -5.93 12.63 -6.49
C ASP A 163 -6.74 12.50 -7.80
N GLY A 164 -8.06 12.65 -7.72
CA GLY A 164 -8.96 12.47 -8.85
C GLY A 164 -9.32 11.02 -9.23
N ALA A 165 -8.72 9.99 -8.59
CA ALA A 165 -9.03 8.60 -8.92
C ALA A 165 -10.47 8.21 -8.56
N LYS A 166 -11.01 8.76 -7.46
CA LYS A 166 -12.41 8.50 -7.04
C LYS A 166 -13.39 9.15 -8.01
N GLU A 167 -13.13 10.39 -8.39
CA GLU A 167 -13.91 11.16 -9.34
C GLU A 167 -13.90 10.49 -10.71
N ALA A 168 -12.72 10.09 -11.20
CA ALA A 168 -12.59 9.39 -12.48
C ALA A 168 -13.40 8.08 -12.52
N ILE A 169 -13.38 7.28 -11.45
CA ILE A 169 -14.19 6.06 -11.37
C ILE A 169 -15.67 6.40 -11.31
N HIS A 170 -16.05 7.44 -10.58
CA HIS A 170 -17.45 7.87 -10.48
C HIS A 170 -17.99 8.31 -11.84
N ASP A 171 -17.22 9.10 -12.59
CA ASP A 171 -17.59 9.60 -13.91
C ASP A 171 -17.67 8.50 -14.97
N MET A 172 -16.91 7.42 -14.81
CA MET A 172 -16.97 6.26 -15.70
C MET A 172 -18.14 5.31 -15.41
N LYS A 173 -18.71 5.29 -14.20
CA LYS A 173 -19.82 4.40 -13.82
C LYS A 173 -21.07 4.50 -14.70
N PRO A 174 -21.51 5.67 -15.17
CA PRO A 174 -22.69 5.78 -16.05
C PRO A 174 -22.45 5.21 -17.46
N VAL A 175 -21.18 5.03 -17.85
CA VAL A 175 -20.78 4.66 -19.23
C VAL A 175 -20.37 3.19 -19.33
N SER A 176 -20.01 2.53 -18.21
CA SER A 176 -19.44 1.18 -18.24
C SER A 176 -19.67 0.44 -16.93
N TYR A 177 -19.86 -0.89 -16.99
CA TYR A 177 -19.73 -1.76 -15.84
C TYR A 177 -18.26 -1.83 -15.42
N THR A 178 -17.93 -1.20 -14.28
CA THR A 178 -16.56 -1.15 -13.77
C THR A 178 -16.33 -2.30 -12.78
N HIS A 179 -15.45 -3.22 -13.11
CA HIS A 179 -14.95 -4.21 -12.17
C HIS A 179 -13.56 -3.80 -11.67
N LEU A 180 -13.46 -3.55 -10.36
CA LEU A 180 -12.18 -3.34 -9.67
C LEU A 180 -11.65 -4.69 -9.19
N ARG A 181 -10.51 -5.14 -9.72
CA ARG A 181 -9.75 -6.27 -9.19
C ARG A 181 -8.44 -5.77 -8.60
N ALA A 182 -8.25 -6.04 -7.31
CA ALA A 182 -6.92 -6.02 -6.72
C ALA A 182 -6.28 -7.39 -7.02
N HIS A 183 -5.27 -7.43 -7.86
CA HIS A 183 -4.42 -8.60 -8.02
C HIS A 183 -3.31 -8.48 -6.98
N GLU A 184 -3.46 -9.17 -5.86
CA GLU A 184 -2.32 -9.40 -4.99
C GLU A 184 -1.42 -10.39 -5.72
N THR A 185 -0.35 -9.89 -6.34
CA THR A 185 0.74 -10.72 -6.79
C THR A 185 1.37 -11.33 -5.55
N ARG A 186 1.00 -12.58 -5.26
CA ARG A 186 1.83 -13.45 -4.42
C ARG A 186 3.17 -13.59 -5.15
N ARG A 187 4.14 -12.79 -4.81
CA ARG A 187 5.53 -13.15 -5.06
C ARG A 187 5.85 -14.28 -4.09
N HIS A 188 5.87 -15.48 -4.63
CA HIS A 188 6.64 -16.56 -4.03
C HIS A 188 8.12 -16.17 -4.18
N LEU A 189 8.76 -15.93 -3.08
CA LEU A 189 10.19 -16.14 -2.88
C LEU A 189 10.33 -17.16 -1.78
#